data_92181f1e5f0dcc405c5fb755270df525
#
_entry.id   92181f1e5f0dcc405c5fb755270df525
#
_cell.length_a   1.000
_cell.length_b   1.000
_cell.length_c   1.000
_cell.angle_alpha   90.00
_cell.angle_beta   90.00
_cell.angle_gamma   90.00
#
_symmetry.space_group_name_H-M   'P 1'
#
loop_
_entity.id
_entity.type
_entity.pdbx_description
1 polymer ?
#
loop_
_entity_poly.entity_id
_entity_poly.type
_entity_poly.pdbx_seq_one_letter_code
_entity_poly.pdbx_strand_id
1 'polypeptide(L)'
;VSRGNILVVDDEQSLREFLTILLDQEGYEVTTADTVASGIEAVVTGNFDLVMCDLKLPDGSGLEVLSKAQQHQVTCPFIIITAHTTPQHALESLRAGAAEYLSKPFNVDDLKLILEKLLGSAVTEGEAQEVPNFIGSSPSIQRILDMVPRLAATPSTVFITGESGTGKELLAQAIHAFSSNANGPFLSVNCGALPEGLLESELFGHVRGSFTGAVRDHKGLFVEAEGGTLLLDEVGELTPLMQVKLLRVLQERRVRPVGSSHEIAVKVRVLAATNRDLERAVKNGEFREDLFYRLNVLHVHLPPLRQRIDDLPELARHFVEQTCQNFGTAVKRLTPDALRVLQAYSWPGNVRELENVIERTVALEGTEMISSGSLPEHLRGAREEPVVEQTGLPEEGLDIDEYLDNVRRSLMRQALEKTGGHQKKASELLRMSYRAFRYHAEKLGLGRDD
;
A
#
# COMPACT_ATOMS: atom_id res chain seq x y z
N VAL A 1 40.70 -11.30 3.40
CA VAL A 1 39.67 -11.68 4.37
C VAL A 1 38.45 -12.06 3.55
N SER A 2 37.99 -13.29 3.69
CA SER A 2 36.76 -13.78 2.99
C SER A 2 35.56 -12.90 3.37
N ARG A 3 34.68 -12.59 2.40
CA ARG A 3 33.44 -11.84 2.62
C ARG A 3 32.33 -12.70 3.22
N GLY A 4 32.51 -14.03 3.22
CA GLY A 4 31.54 -15.00 3.74
C GLY A 4 31.59 -16.31 2.99
N ASN A 5 30.88 -17.34 3.51
CA ASN A 5 30.84 -18.69 2.97
C ASN A 5 29.49 -18.95 2.30
N ILE A 6 29.50 -19.37 1.03
CA ILE A 6 28.29 -19.62 0.25
C ILE A 6 28.21 -21.10 -0.14
N LEU A 7 27.08 -21.73 0.13
CA LEU A 7 26.78 -23.09 -0.38
C LEU A 7 25.97 -22.95 -1.69
N VAL A 8 26.44 -23.61 -2.75
CA VAL A 8 25.77 -23.72 -4.05
C VAL A 8 25.33 -25.17 -4.26
N VAL A 9 24.03 -25.39 -4.35
CA VAL A 9 23.42 -26.71 -4.59
C VAL A 9 22.73 -26.70 -5.94
N ASP A 10 23.30 -27.40 -6.92
CA ASP A 10 22.77 -27.45 -8.29
C ASP A 10 23.30 -28.73 -8.96
N ASP A 11 22.55 -29.44 -9.77
CA ASP A 11 22.97 -30.67 -10.44
C ASP A 11 23.81 -30.38 -11.70
N GLU A 12 23.72 -29.17 -12.27
CA GLU A 12 24.43 -28.77 -13.47
C GLU A 12 25.88 -28.36 -13.12
N GLN A 13 26.86 -29.18 -13.47
CA GLN A 13 28.26 -28.94 -13.19
C GLN A 13 28.78 -27.60 -13.76
N SER A 14 28.39 -27.27 -14.98
CA SER A 14 28.78 -26.02 -15.65
C SER A 14 28.31 -24.78 -14.89
N LEU A 15 27.11 -24.82 -14.30
CA LEU A 15 26.59 -23.72 -13.52
C LEU A 15 27.26 -23.62 -12.15
N ARG A 16 27.54 -24.76 -11.49
CA ARG A 16 28.32 -24.75 -10.24
C ARG A 16 29.71 -24.17 -10.43
N GLU A 17 30.43 -24.57 -11.50
CA GLU A 17 31.75 -24.01 -11.83
C GLU A 17 31.68 -22.52 -12.14
N PHE A 18 30.68 -22.08 -12.92
CA PHE A 18 30.46 -20.67 -13.23
C PHE A 18 30.20 -19.84 -11.96
N LEU A 19 29.29 -20.30 -11.10
CA LEU A 19 28.98 -19.62 -9.85
C LEU A 19 30.17 -19.60 -8.90
N THR A 20 30.95 -20.68 -8.82
CA THR A 20 32.18 -20.72 -8.01
C THR A 20 33.17 -19.66 -8.46
N ILE A 21 33.46 -19.58 -9.77
CA ILE A 21 34.39 -18.57 -10.30
C ILE A 21 33.88 -17.13 -10.02
N LEU A 22 32.59 -16.91 -10.24
CA LEU A 22 31.98 -15.59 -10.06
C LEU A 22 32.03 -15.15 -8.59
N LEU A 23 31.66 -16.04 -7.67
CA LEU A 23 31.59 -15.75 -6.24
C LEU A 23 32.99 -15.61 -5.62
N ASP A 24 33.95 -16.43 -6.08
CA ASP A 24 35.36 -16.28 -5.70
C ASP A 24 35.94 -14.92 -6.13
N GLN A 25 35.61 -14.43 -7.32
CA GLN A 25 35.99 -13.09 -7.78
C GLN A 25 35.42 -11.97 -6.92
N GLU A 26 34.19 -12.18 -6.34
CA GLU A 26 33.58 -11.24 -5.40
C GLU A 26 34.09 -11.40 -3.95
N GLY A 27 34.99 -12.37 -3.70
CA GLY A 27 35.70 -12.58 -2.42
C GLY A 27 34.95 -13.51 -1.45
N TYR A 28 34.02 -14.35 -1.92
CA TYR A 28 33.32 -15.36 -1.11
C TYR A 28 34.04 -16.71 -1.20
N GLU A 29 33.98 -17.52 -0.13
CA GLU A 29 34.37 -18.94 -0.17
C GLU A 29 33.16 -19.78 -0.58
N VAL A 30 33.33 -20.68 -1.57
CA VAL A 30 32.22 -21.43 -2.16
C VAL A 30 32.38 -22.93 -1.88
N THR A 31 31.33 -23.51 -1.29
CA THR A 31 31.16 -24.96 -1.20
C THR A 31 30.05 -25.37 -2.17
N THR A 32 30.24 -26.52 -2.85
CA THR A 32 29.26 -27.01 -3.84
C THR A 32 28.69 -28.37 -3.45
N ALA A 33 27.41 -28.60 -3.78
CA ALA A 33 26.72 -29.87 -3.69
C ALA A 33 25.89 -30.09 -4.97
N ASP A 34 25.57 -31.37 -5.32
CA ASP A 34 24.93 -31.72 -6.58
C ASP A 34 23.59 -32.44 -6.40
N THR A 35 23.22 -32.72 -5.16
CA THR A 35 22.00 -33.47 -4.79
C THR A 35 21.35 -32.87 -3.55
N VAL A 36 20.08 -33.19 -3.30
CA VAL A 36 19.40 -32.84 -2.04
C VAL A 36 20.12 -33.43 -0.84
N ALA A 37 20.55 -34.71 -0.94
CA ALA A 37 21.24 -35.38 0.16
C ALA A 37 22.55 -34.71 0.53
N SER A 38 23.42 -34.39 -0.46
CA SER A 38 24.69 -33.67 -0.23
C SER A 38 24.46 -32.23 0.21
N GLY A 39 23.43 -31.57 -0.30
CA GLY A 39 23.04 -30.22 0.12
C GLY A 39 22.56 -30.15 1.58
N ILE A 40 21.76 -31.14 2.02
CA ILE A 40 21.33 -31.25 3.43
C ILE A 40 22.52 -31.53 4.33
N GLU A 41 23.39 -32.47 3.98
CA GLU A 41 24.60 -32.78 4.76
C GLU A 41 25.47 -31.53 4.92
N ALA A 42 25.73 -30.83 3.81
CA ALA A 42 26.54 -29.61 3.84
C ALA A 42 25.91 -28.51 4.72
N VAL A 43 24.61 -28.22 4.56
CA VAL A 43 23.95 -27.13 5.28
C VAL A 43 23.82 -27.39 6.78
N VAL A 44 23.74 -28.68 7.20
CA VAL A 44 23.61 -29.07 8.62
C VAL A 44 24.98 -29.10 9.30
N THR A 45 26.03 -29.50 8.58
CA THR A 45 27.39 -29.67 9.16
C THR A 45 28.28 -28.46 8.98
N GLY A 46 28.00 -27.63 7.97
CA GLY A 46 28.76 -26.43 7.64
C GLY A 46 28.22 -25.16 8.29
N ASN A 47 28.98 -24.09 8.19
CA ASN A 47 28.56 -22.75 8.56
C ASN A 47 28.58 -21.87 7.33
N PHE A 48 27.41 -21.52 6.82
CA PHE A 48 27.25 -20.73 5.61
C PHE A 48 26.50 -19.42 5.92
N ASP A 49 26.92 -18.37 5.23
CA ASP A 49 26.28 -17.05 5.30
C ASP A 49 25.12 -16.94 4.28
N LEU A 50 25.14 -17.81 3.25
CA LEU A 50 24.10 -17.89 2.23
C LEU A 50 24.06 -19.29 1.60
N VAL A 51 22.87 -19.73 1.21
CA VAL A 51 22.66 -20.93 0.39
C VAL A 51 21.96 -20.56 -0.91
N MET A 52 22.54 -20.97 -2.04
CA MET A 52 21.96 -20.89 -3.37
C MET A 52 21.58 -22.32 -3.79
N CYS A 53 20.30 -22.60 -4.02
CA CYS A 53 19.82 -23.97 -4.26
C CYS A 53 18.91 -24.03 -5.48
N ASP A 54 19.19 -24.94 -6.42
CA ASP A 54 18.25 -25.23 -7.51
C ASP A 54 16.96 -25.84 -6.93
N LEU A 55 15.84 -25.43 -7.49
CA LEU A 55 14.53 -25.97 -7.14
C LEU A 55 14.40 -27.45 -7.50
N LYS A 56 15.01 -27.87 -8.63
CA LYS A 56 14.96 -29.27 -9.13
C LYS A 56 16.33 -29.90 -9.05
N LEU A 57 16.45 -30.92 -8.25
CA LEU A 57 17.64 -31.74 -8.09
C LEU A 57 17.35 -33.18 -8.47
N PRO A 58 18.35 -34.02 -8.81
CA PRO A 58 18.15 -35.40 -9.29
C PRO A 58 17.40 -36.30 -8.32
N ASP A 59 17.55 -36.03 -7.01
CA ASP A 59 17.03 -36.83 -5.91
C ASP A 59 15.86 -36.16 -5.15
N GLY A 60 15.38 -34.98 -5.62
CA GLY A 60 14.24 -34.29 -4.98
C GLY A 60 14.14 -32.82 -5.30
N SER A 61 13.58 -32.07 -4.36
CA SER A 61 13.37 -30.61 -4.47
C SER A 61 14.32 -29.83 -3.57
N GLY A 62 14.86 -28.72 -4.09
CA GLY A 62 15.65 -27.78 -3.27
C GLY A 62 14.89 -27.20 -2.07
N LEU A 63 13.56 -27.23 -2.10
CA LEU A 63 12.73 -26.85 -0.94
C LEU A 63 12.88 -27.84 0.23
N GLU A 64 13.29 -29.09 -0.04
CA GLU A 64 13.59 -30.07 1.01
C GLU A 64 14.87 -29.69 1.75
N VAL A 65 15.88 -29.16 1.04
CA VAL A 65 17.10 -28.63 1.67
C VAL A 65 16.76 -27.47 2.59
N LEU A 66 15.95 -26.52 2.12
CA LEU A 66 15.46 -25.38 2.90
C LEU A 66 14.67 -25.84 4.15
N SER A 67 13.73 -26.76 3.98
CA SER A 67 12.92 -27.30 5.09
C SER A 67 13.78 -27.99 6.15
N LYS A 68 14.80 -28.75 5.72
CA LYS A 68 15.74 -29.40 6.64
C LYS A 68 16.63 -28.40 7.36
N ALA A 69 17.13 -27.39 6.65
CA ALA A 69 17.89 -26.30 7.29
C ALA A 69 17.06 -25.62 8.40
N GLN A 70 15.78 -25.32 8.14
CA GLN A 70 14.89 -24.75 9.15
C GLN A 70 14.64 -25.68 10.34
N GLN A 71 14.47 -26.98 10.11
CA GLN A 71 14.33 -27.99 11.19
C GLN A 71 15.56 -28.04 12.09
N HIS A 72 16.76 -27.78 11.54
CA HIS A 72 18.02 -27.75 12.28
C HIS A 72 18.39 -26.32 12.76
N GLN A 73 17.45 -25.36 12.70
CA GLN A 73 17.61 -23.97 13.17
C GLN A 73 18.77 -23.23 12.45
N VAL A 74 19.04 -23.58 11.21
CA VAL A 74 19.98 -22.84 10.37
C VAL A 74 19.30 -21.54 9.93
N THR A 75 19.93 -20.39 10.23
CA THR A 75 19.33 -19.05 10.03
C THR A 75 19.83 -18.33 8.79
N CYS A 76 20.78 -18.91 8.02
CA CYS A 76 21.29 -18.26 6.82
C CYS A 76 20.22 -18.11 5.74
N PRO A 77 20.23 -17.02 4.93
CA PRO A 77 19.28 -16.83 3.85
C PRO A 77 19.45 -17.86 2.73
N PHE A 78 18.32 -18.23 2.11
CA PHE A 78 18.26 -19.14 0.96
C PHE A 78 17.80 -18.39 -0.29
N ILE A 79 18.56 -18.56 -1.39
CA ILE A 79 18.14 -18.18 -2.75
C ILE A 79 17.74 -19.45 -3.49
N ILE A 80 16.49 -19.52 -3.95
CA ILE A 80 16.06 -20.63 -4.82
C ILE A 80 16.27 -20.24 -6.28
N ILE A 81 16.99 -21.09 -7.02
CA ILE A 81 17.29 -20.90 -8.45
C ILE A 81 16.40 -21.88 -9.24
N THR A 82 15.88 -21.50 -10.41
CA THR A 82 15.08 -22.40 -11.22
C THR A 82 15.01 -22.00 -12.69
N ALA A 83 14.92 -23.01 -13.58
CA ALA A 83 14.69 -22.83 -15.00
C ALA A 83 13.21 -22.61 -15.38
N HIS A 84 12.25 -22.82 -14.45
CA HIS A 84 10.82 -22.77 -14.74
C HIS A 84 10.19 -21.55 -14.03
N THR A 85 9.94 -20.50 -14.80
CA THR A 85 9.34 -19.24 -14.35
C THR A 85 7.81 -19.30 -14.38
N THR A 86 7.18 -20.08 -13.50
CA THR A 86 5.75 -19.87 -13.25
C THR A 86 5.58 -19.04 -11.98
N PRO A 87 4.66 -18.05 -11.96
CA PRO A 87 4.40 -17.24 -10.75
C PRO A 87 4.06 -18.07 -9.52
N GLN A 88 3.55 -19.29 -9.72
CA GLN A 88 3.22 -20.23 -8.65
C GLN A 88 4.46 -20.77 -7.93
N HIS A 89 5.51 -21.16 -8.64
CA HIS A 89 6.74 -21.71 -8.04
C HIS A 89 7.54 -20.64 -7.27
N ALA A 90 7.56 -19.40 -7.77
CA ALA A 90 8.16 -18.29 -7.04
C ALA A 90 7.42 -18.05 -5.70
N LEU A 91 6.09 -18.06 -5.73
CA LEU A 91 5.26 -17.86 -4.55
C LEU A 91 5.41 -19.02 -3.53
N GLU A 92 5.52 -20.25 -4.01
CA GLU A 92 5.75 -21.45 -3.16
C GLU A 92 7.12 -21.39 -2.47
N SER A 93 8.18 -20.99 -3.19
CA SER A 93 9.53 -20.85 -2.64
C SER A 93 9.59 -19.80 -1.54
N LEU A 94 8.99 -18.62 -1.76
CA LEU A 94 8.93 -17.57 -0.77
C LEU A 94 8.06 -17.94 0.45
N ARG A 95 6.94 -18.65 0.24
CA ARG A 95 6.12 -19.17 1.34
C ARG A 95 6.82 -20.26 2.15
N ALA A 96 7.70 -21.04 1.52
CA ALA A 96 8.53 -22.01 2.21
C ALA A 96 9.65 -21.35 3.06
N GLY A 97 9.84 -20.03 2.94
CA GLY A 97 10.82 -19.27 3.73
C GLY A 97 12.14 -18.98 3.00
N ALA A 98 12.18 -19.12 1.66
CA ALA A 98 13.31 -18.63 0.89
C ALA A 98 13.40 -17.09 0.98
N ALA A 99 14.64 -16.58 1.12
CA ALA A 99 14.88 -15.14 1.20
C ALA A 99 14.73 -14.44 -0.16
N GLU A 100 15.04 -15.18 -1.26
CA GLU A 100 14.94 -14.66 -2.61
C GLU A 100 14.77 -15.82 -3.62
N TYR A 101 14.40 -15.46 -4.84
CA TYR A 101 14.17 -16.35 -5.95
C TYR A 101 14.86 -15.82 -7.21
N LEU A 102 15.58 -16.67 -7.96
CA LEU A 102 16.33 -16.32 -9.15
C LEU A 102 16.00 -17.25 -10.32
N SER A 103 15.58 -16.69 -11.45
CA SER A 103 15.22 -17.49 -12.65
C SER A 103 16.40 -17.69 -13.60
N LYS A 104 16.61 -18.91 -14.06
CA LYS A 104 17.58 -19.23 -15.14
C LYS A 104 16.96 -18.91 -16.52
N PRO A 105 17.69 -18.25 -17.46
CA PRO A 105 19.00 -17.63 -17.27
C PRO A 105 18.91 -16.30 -16.51
N PHE A 106 19.82 -16.06 -15.57
CA PHE A 106 19.89 -14.83 -14.81
C PHE A 106 21.08 -13.97 -15.25
N ASN A 107 20.94 -12.65 -15.01
CA ASN A 107 22.04 -11.72 -15.23
C ASN A 107 22.99 -11.72 -14.04
N VAL A 108 24.29 -11.61 -14.30
CA VAL A 108 25.33 -11.51 -13.26
C VAL A 108 25.10 -10.30 -12.35
N ASP A 109 24.65 -9.17 -12.92
CA ASP A 109 24.40 -7.97 -12.16
C ASP A 109 23.23 -8.13 -11.19
N ASP A 110 22.18 -8.89 -11.57
CA ASP A 110 21.04 -9.21 -10.70
C ASP A 110 21.50 -10.09 -9.52
N LEU A 111 22.35 -11.08 -9.78
CA LEU A 111 22.90 -11.92 -8.72
C LEU A 111 23.77 -11.11 -7.76
N LYS A 112 24.63 -10.22 -8.26
CA LYS A 112 25.48 -9.34 -7.42
C LYS A 112 24.62 -8.44 -6.51
N LEU A 113 23.56 -7.86 -7.03
CA LEU A 113 22.61 -7.05 -6.25
C LEU A 113 21.96 -7.87 -5.13
N ILE A 114 21.58 -9.12 -5.41
CA ILE A 114 20.97 -10.02 -4.40
C ILE A 114 22.02 -10.37 -3.33
N LEU A 115 23.26 -10.66 -3.71
CA LEU A 115 24.34 -10.95 -2.77
C LEU A 115 24.69 -9.74 -1.87
N GLU A 116 24.79 -8.55 -2.45
CA GLU A 116 24.99 -7.31 -1.69
C GLU A 116 23.83 -7.06 -0.71
N LYS A 117 22.60 -7.35 -1.12
CA LYS A 117 21.40 -7.23 -0.28
C LYS A 117 21.40 -8.23 0.88
N LEU A 118 21.82 -9.48 0.65
CA LEU A 118 21.71 -10.56 1.65
C LEU A 118 22.99 -10.71 2.51
N LEU A 119 24.16 -10.37 1.98
CA LEU A 119 25.46 -10.51 2.63
C LEU A 119 26.20 -9.18 2.84
N GLY A 120 25.79 -8.13 2.16
CA GLY A 120 26.35 -6.78 2.29
C GLY A 120 25.87 -6.15 3.58
N SER A 121 26.72 -6.17 4.58
CA SER A 121 26.56 -5.67 5.95
C SER A 121 25.52 -6.43 6.77
N ALA A 122 25.98 -7.11 7.79
CA ALA A 122 25.19 -7.36 8.98
C ALA A 122 24.63 -6.01 9.46
N VAL A 123 23.46 -5.67 9.00
CA VAL A 123 22.65 -4.66 9.66
C VAL A 123 22.34 -5.29 11.01
N THR A 124 23.06 -4.84 12.02
CA THR A 124 22.74 -5.07 13.43
C THR A 124 21.23 -4.99 13.57
N GLU A 125 20.60 -6.09 13.99
CA GLU A 125 19.26 -6.08 14.57
C GLU A 125 19.30 -5.04 15.69
N GLY A 126 18.69 -3.89 15.47
CA GLY A 126 18.61 -2.90 16.53
C GLY A 126 18.61 -1.43 16.15
N GLU A 127 18.27 -1.06 14.93
CA GLU A 127 17.72 0.27 14.68
C GLU A 127 16.74 0.13 13.50
N ALA A 128 15.46 0.08 13.79
CA ALA A 128 14.44 0.35 12.79
C ALA A 128 14.78 1.74 12.22
N GLN A 129 15.30 1.80 11.00
CA GLN A 129 15.45 3.07 10.31
C GLN A 129 14.03 3.64 10.20
N GLU A 130 13.74 4.62 11.06
CA GLU A 130 12.47 5.31 11.04
C GLU A 130 12.24 5.84 9.63
N VAL A 131 11.16 5.39 9.01
CA VAL A 131 10.75 5.93 7.72
C VAL A 131 10.35 7.38 7.97
N PRO A 132 11.06 8.35 7.38
CA PRO A 132 10.81 9.76 7.66
C PRO A 132 9.32 10.09 7.43
N ASN A 133 8.68 10.69 8.42
CA ASN A 133 7.31 11.18 8.38
C ASN A 133 6.18 10.14 8.28
N PHE A 134 6.43 8.83 8.37
CA PHE A 134 5.37 7.83 8.39
C PHE A 134 5.10 7.38 9.83
N ILE A 135 3.95 7.78 10.39
CA ILE A 135 3.57 7.52 11.78
C ILE A 135 2.61 6.33 11.82
N GLY A 136 2.91 5.38 12.71
CA GLY A 136 2.07 4.22 12.98
C GLY A 136 2.87 3.08 13.60
N SER A 137 2.38 2.57 14.71
CA SER A 137 2.97 1.47 15.48
C SER A 137 2.16 0.17 15.39
N SER A 138 1.02 0.20 14.69
CA SER A 138 0.18 -1.00 14.49
C SER A 138 0.92 -2.09 13.71
N PRO A 139 0.69 -3.38 14.02
CA PRO A 139 1.36 -4.49 13.35
C PRO A 139 1.13 -4.53 11.82
N SER A 140 0.02 -3.97 11.35
CA SER A 140 -0.28 -3.87 9.92
C SER A 140 0.61 -2.86 9.21
N ILE A 141 0.86 -1.71 9.83
CA ILE A 141 1.74 -0.67 9.31
C ILE A 141 3.21 -1.07 9.46
N GLN A 142 3.61 -1.62 10.58
CA GLN A 142 5.00 -2.07 10.79
C GLN A 142 5.42 -3.08 9.72
N ARG A 143 4.59 -4.07 9.38
CA ARG A 143 4.88 -4.99 8.27
C ARG A 143 5.08 -4.29 6.93
N ILE A 144 4.34 -3.23 6.65
CA ILE A 144 4.50 -2.44 5.43
C ILE A 144 5.82 -1.67 5.48
N LEU A 145 6.14 -1.04 6.61
CA LEU A 145 7.39 -0.30 6.79
C LEU A 145 8.62 -1.21 6.69
N ASP A 146 8.56 -2.42 7.25
CA ASP A 146 9.61 -3.44 7.13
C ASP A 146 9.84 -3.88 5.67
N MET A 147 8.82 -3.75 4.81
CA MET A 147 8.95 -4.03 3.37
C MET A 147 9.57 -2.87 2.59
N VAL A 148 9.55 -1.63 3.09
CA VAL A 148 10.01 -0.44 2.35
C VAL A 148 11.44 -0.59 1.83
N PRO A 149 12.44 -1.03 2.61
CA PRO A 149 13.80 -1.21 2.09
C PRO A 149 13.87 -2.22 0.93
N ARG A 150 13.09 -3.31 1.02
CA ARG A 150 13.04 -4.34 -0.04
C ARG A 150 12.36 -3.81 -1.30
N LEU A 151 11.25 -3.09 -1.16
CA LEU A 151 10.59 -2.43 -2.27
C LEU A 151 11.50 -1.39 -2.92
N ALA A 152 12.25 -0.64 -2.12
CA ALA A 152 13.16 0.41 -2.56
C ALA A 152 14.35 -0.14 -3.36
N ALA A 153 14.89 -1.29 -2.98
CA ALA A 153 16.04 -1.93 -3.62
C ALA A 153 15.78 -2.39 -5.06
N THR A 154 14.51 -2.55 -5.48
CA THR A 154 14.17 -3.02 -6.82
C THR A 154 13.82 -1.85 -7.76
N PRO A 155 14.20 -1.90 -9.05
CA PRO A 155 13.79 -0.89 -10.04
C PRO A 155 12.35 -1.10 -10.55
N SER A 156 11.67 -2.13 -10.05
CA SER A 156 10.32 -2.51 -10.48
C SER A 156 9.27 -1.47 -10.07
N THR A 157 8.17 -1.44 -10.81
CA THR A 157 7.00 -0.62 -10.47
C THR A 157 6.38 -1.13 -9.17
N VAL A 158 6.12 -0.22 -8.23
CA VAL A 158 5.36 -0.52 -7.02
C VAL A 158 3.95 0.03 -7.18
N PHE A 159 2.97 -0.83 -6.95
CA PHE A 159 1.56 -0.51 -7.03
C PHE A 159 0.98 -0.41 -5.62
N ILE A 160 0.55 0.79 -5.22
CA ILE A 160 0.07 1.11 -3.88
C ILE A 160 -1.45 1.28 -3.93
N THR A 161 -2.18 0.43 -3.23
CA THR A 161 -3.63 0.52 -3.11
C THR A 161 -4.05 0.91 -1.70
N GLY A 162 -5.22 1.52 -1.59
CA GLY A 162 -5.81 1.91 -0.30
C GLY A 162 -6.77 3.07 -0.47
N GLU A 163 -7.65 3.24 0.50
CA GLU A 163 -8.63 4.34 0.48
C GLU A 163 -7.98 5.72 0.39
N SER A 164 -8.76 6.73 0.00
CA SER A 164 -8.28 8.11 0.01
C SER A 164 -7.86 8.53 1.43
N GLY A 165 -6.73 9.25 1.54
CA GLY A 165 -6.22 9.74 2.82
C GLY A 165 -5.54 8.70 3.72
N THR A 166 -5.21 7.50 3.23
CA THR A 166 -4.48 6.47 4.02
C THR A 166 -2.97 6.69 4.12
N GLY A 167 -2.39 7.60 3.32
CA GLY A 167 -0.95 7.89 3.31
C GLY A 167 -0.18 7.26 2.15
N LYS A 168 -0.84 6.94 1.01
CA LYS A 168 -0.20 6.34 -0.18
C LYS A 168 0.98 7.15 -0.70
N GLU A 169 0.87 8.47 -0.72
CA GLU A 169 1.95 9.37 -1.15
C GLU A 169 3.15 9.34 -0.19
N LEU A 170 2.90 9.33 1.13
CA LEU A 170 3.95 9.20 2.14
C LEU A 170 4.72 7.89 2.00
N LEU A 171 4.00 6.78 1.72
CA LEU A 171 4.64 5.50 1.45
C LEU A 171 5.50 5.56 0.17
N ALA A 172 5.02 6.21 -0.88
CA ALA A 172 5.79 6.39 -2.11
C ALA A 172 7.06 7.24 -1.89
N GLN A 173 6.98 8.31 -1.10
CA GLN A 173 8.13 9.12 -0.70
C GLN A 173 9.13 8.31 0.12
N ALA A 174 8.65 7.47 1.04
CA ALA A 174 9.50 6.57 1.80
C ALA A 174 10.23 5.57 0.89
N ILE A 175 9.53 4.92 -0.05
CA ILE A 175 10.15 4.01 -1.02
C ILE A 175 11.20 4.72 -1.87
N HIS A 176 10.97 5.97 -2.26
CA HIS A 176 11.96 6.77 -2.97
C HIS A 176 13.19 7.06 -2.10
N ALA A 177 12.99 7.52 -0.87
CA ALA A 177 14.06 7.89 0.05
C ALA A 177 15.03 6.73 0.36
N PHE A 178 14.53 5.50 0.39
CA PHE A 178 15.33 4.28 0.60
C PHE A 178 15.87 3.67 -0.70
N SER A 179 15.56 4.25 -1.88
CA SER A 179 15.98 3.69 -3.16
C SER A 179 17.36 4.19 -3.62
N SER A 180 17.93 3.49 -4.60
CA SER A 180 19.14 3.96 -5.32
C SER A 180 18.93 5.31 -6.02
N ASN A 181 17.68 5.71 -6.24
CA ASN A 181 17.29 6.96 -6.89
C ASN A 181 17.01 8.10 -5.88
N ALA A 182 17.27 7.91 -4.59
CA ALA A 182 16.96 8.87 -3.52
C ALA A 182 17.59 10.27 -3.74
N ASN A 183 18.70 10.35 -4.44
CA ASN A 183 19.34 11.62 -4.80
C ASN A 183 18.75 12.28 -6.06
N GLY A 184 17.87 11.57 -6.78
CA GLY A 184 17.16 12.07 -7.94
C GLY A 184 15.86 12.79 -7.56
N PRO A 185 15.16 13.39 -8.52
CA PRO A 185 13.90 14.06 -8.24
C PRO A 185 12.80 13.06 -7.86
N PHE A 186 11.97 13.41 -6.87
CA PHE A 186 10.68 12.78 -6.62
C PHE A 186 9.58 13.70 -7.14
N LEU A 187 8.87 13.29 -8.19
CA LEU A 187 7.75 14.03 -8.74
C LEU A 187 6.47 13.22 -8.55
N SER A 188 5.37 13.91 -8.23
CA SER A 188 4.06 13.29 -8.12
C SER A 188 3.03 14.01 -8.99
N VAL A 189 2.09 13.26 -9.53
CA VAL A 189 0.97 13.80 -10.29
C VAL A 189 -0.31 13.03 -9.95
N ASN A 190 -1.37 13.78 -9.65
CA ASN A 190 -2.70 13.18 -9.48
C ASN A 190 -3.39 13.11 -10.84
N CYS A 191 -3.62 11.89 -11.33
CA CYS A 191 -4.20 11.62 -12.65
C CYS A 191 -5.69 12.01 -12.74
N GLY A 192 -6.38 12.12 -11.60
CA GLY A 192 -7.78 12.54 -11.54
C GLY A 192 -7.99 14.04 -11.39
N ALA A 193 -6.94 14.81 -11.05
CA ALA A 193 -7.06 16.24 -10.73
C ALA A 193 -7.06 17.15 -11.97
N LEU A 194 -6.56 16.66 -13.12
CA LEU A 194 -6.36 17.46 -14.32
C LEU A 194 -7.26 16.97 -15.46
N PRO A 195 -7.79 17.89 -16.29
CA PRO A 195 -8.41 17.50 -17.57
C PRO A 195 -7.44 16.73 -18.45
N GLU A 196 -7.93 15.78 -19.26
CA GLU A 196 -7.12 14.85 -20.06
C GLU A 196 -6.02 15.52 -20.89
N GLY A 197 -6.33 16.60 -21.63
CA GLY A 197 -5.34 17.29 -22.47
C GLY A 197 -4.24 17.98 -21.66
N LEU A 198 -4.55 18.46 -20.45
CA LEU A 198 -3.54 19.02 -19.54
C LEU A 198 -2.69 17.92 -18.92
N LEU A 199 -3.32 16.84 -18.47
CA LEU A 199 -2.60 15.69 -17.91
C LEU A 199 -1.65 15.07 -18.96
N GLU A 200 -2.07 14.97 -20.21
CA GLU A 200 -1.23 14.51 -21.31
C GLU A 200 0.00 15.39 -21.49
N SER A 201 -0.21 16.70 -21.53
CA SER A 201 0.85 17.70 -21.66
C SER A 201 1.80 17.68 -20.46
N GLU A 202 1.29 17.56 -19.23
CA GLU A 202 2.10 17.47 -18.02
C GLU A 202 2.93 16.18 -17.98
N LEU A 203 2.35 15.03 -18.29
CA LEU A 203 3.06 13.76 -18.23
C LEU A 203 4.12 13.61 -19.33
N PHE A 204 3.73 13.87 -20.59
CA PHE A 204 4.56 13.55 -21.75
C PHE A 204 5.25 14.75 -22.38
N GLY A 205 4.86 15.96 -21.99
CA GLY A 205 5.36 17.20 -22.59
C GLY A 205 4.67 17.54 -23.92
N HIS A 206 4.96 18.73 -24.45
CA HIS A 206 4.46 19.16 -25.74
C HIS A 206 5.45 20.09 -26.46
N VAL A 207 5.34 20.14 -27.80
CA VAL A 207 6.06 21.14 -28.60
C VAL A 207 5.18 22.34 -28.86
N ARG A 208 5.79 23.48 -29.04
CA ARG A 208 5.11 24.75 -29.35
C ARG A 208 4.17 24.56 -30.56
N GLY A 209 2.93 25.04 -30.40
CA GLY A 209 1.91 24.99 -31.46
C GLY A 209 1.17 23.67 -31.59
N SER A 210 1.38 22.70 -30.72
CA SER A 210 0.71 21.38 -30.76
C SER A 210 -0.78 21.45 -30.44
N PHE A 211 -1.23 22.46 -29.69
CA PHE A 211 -2.64 22.72 -29.38
C PHE A 211 -2.86 24.22 -29.10
N THR A 212 -4.13 24.64 -29.00
CA THR A 212 -4.49 26.01 -28.67
C THR A 212 -4.04 26.34 -27.25
N GLY A 213 -3.01 27.18 -27.08
CA GLY A 213 -2.37 27.52 -25.82
C GLY A 213 -0.94 27.00 -25.65
N ALA A 214 -0.43 26.17 -26.54
CA ALA A 214 0.97 25.72 -26.55
C ALA A 214 1.92 26.84 -27.04
N VAL A 215 2.18 27.83 -26.20
CA VAL A 215 3.00 29.01 -26.55
C VAL A 215 4.50 28.71 -26.57
N ARG A 216 4.95 27.72 -25.79
CA ARG A 216 6.35 27.28 -25.64
C ARG A 216 6.41 25.75 -25.57
N ASP A 217 7.61 25.20 -25.70
CA ASP A 217 7.85 23.79 -25.44
C ASP A 217 7.76 23.48 -23.94
N HIS A 218 7.25 22.30 -23.60
CA HIS A 218 7.19 21.77 -22.25
C HIS A 218 7.76 20.34 -22.23
N LYS A 219 8.68 20.04 -21.29
CA LYS A 219 9.41 18.78 -21.28
C LYS A 219 8.56 17.60 -20.80
N GLY A 220 7.65 17.82 -19.88
CA GLY A 220 6.83 16.79 -19.25
C GLY A 220 7.52 16.03 -18.10
N LEU A 221 6.70 15.56 -17.16
CA LEU A 221 7.14 14.96 -15.90
C LEU A 221 8.02 13.71 -16.10
N PHE A 222 7.79 12.89 -17.12
CA PHE A 222 8.68 11.76 -17.39
C PHE A 222 10.11 12.17 -17.74
N VAL A 223 10.29 13.31 -18.39
CA VAL A 223 11.61 13.84 -18.71
C VAL A 223 12.21 14.57 -17.50
N GLU A 224 11.38 15.29 -16.75
CA GLU A 224 11.81 16.02 -15.54
C GLU A 224 12.19 15.09 -14.39
N ALA A 225 11.58 13.90 -14.32
CA ALA A 225 11.89 12.85 -13.34
C ALA A 225 13.10 11.98 -13.72
N GLU A 226 13.85 12.34 -14.75
CA GLU A 226 15.02 11.55 -15.20
C GLU A 226 16.00 11.25 -14.06
N GLY A 227 16.36 9.97 -13.89
CA GLY A 227 17.23 9.50 -12.82
C GLY A 227 16.56 9.42 -11.43
N GLY A 228 15.28 9.82 -11.33
CA GLY A 228 14.51 9.87 -10.10
C GLY A 228 13.30 8.92 -10.09
N THR A 229 12.22 9.38 -9.43
CA THR A 229 10.98 8.63 -9.24
C THR A 229 9.78 9.49 -9.63
N LEU A 230 8.84 8.92 -10.37
CA LEU A 230 7.55 9.52 -10.70
C LEU A 230 6.42 8.72 -10.03
N LEU A 231 5.65 9.37 -9.16
CA LEU A 231 4.43 8.83 -8.59
C LEU A 231 3.23 9.24 -9.45
N LEU A 232 2.50 8.23 -9.95
CA LEU A 232 1.21 8.39 -10.61
C LEU A 232 0.12 8.12 -9.57
N ASP A 233 -0.42 9.16 -8.95
CA ASP A 233 -1.52 9.00 -7.98
C ASP A 233 -2.86 8.96 -8.72
N GLU A 234 -3.80 8.20 -8.17
CA GLU A 234 -5.11 7.95 -8.75
C GLU A 234 -5.06 7.45 -10.22
N VAL A 235 -4.12 6.52 -10.50
CA VAL A 235 -3.92 5.97 -11.84
C VAL A 235 -5.18 5.31 -12.43
N GLY A 236 -6.13 4.90 -11.58
CA GLY A 236 -7.41 4.36 -11.99
C GLY A 236 -8.37 5.36 -12.66
N GLU A 237 -8.05 6.67 -12.63
CA GLU A 237 -8.82 7.73 -13.27
C GLU A 237 -8.34 8.05 -14.70
N LEU A 238 -7.29 7.35 -15.18
CA LEU A 238 -6.77 7.54 -16.54
C LEU A 238 -7.80 7.13 -17.59
N THR A 239 -7.99 8.00 -18.59
CA THR A 239 -8.81 7.68 -19.77
C THR A 239 -8.17 6.57 -20.61
N PRO A 240 -8.93 5.83 -21.43
CA PRO A 240 -8.39 4.77 -22.27
C PRO A 240 -7.24 5.22 -23.19
N LEU A 241 -7.27 6.45 -23.68
CA LEU A 241 -6.18 7.01 -24.49
C LEU A 241 -4.91 7.19 -23.66
N MET A 242 -5.02 7.73 -22.46
CA MET A 242 -3.90 7.91 -21.55
C MET A 242 -3.31 6.58 -21.09
N GLN A 243 -4.14 5.56 -20.87
CA GLN A 243 -3.68 4.21 -20.53
C GLN A 243 -2.77 3.63 -21.64
N VAL A 244 -3.13 3.80 -22.91
CA VAL A 244 -2.29 3.35 -24.05
C VAL A 244 -0.95 4.06 -24.06
N LYS A 245 -0.94 5.39 -23.88
CA LYS A 245 0.30 6.18 -23.87
C LYS A 245 1.21 5.82 -22.70
N LEU A 246 0.63 5.67 -21.51
CA LEU A 246 1.37 5.26 -20.32
C LEU A 246 1.99 3.88 -20.50
N LEU A 247 1.22 2.89 -20.99
CA LEU A 247 1.71 1.55 -21.25
C LEU A 247 2.95 1.58 -22.17
N ARG A 248 2.88 2.37 -23.25
CA ARG A 248 3.99 2.52 -24.18
C ARG A 248 5.25 3.03 -23.50
N VAL A 249 5.13 4.08 -22.65
CA VAL A 249 6.29 4.61 -21.90
C VAL A 249 6.87 3.59 -20.94
N LEU A 250 6.01 2.83 -20.22
CA LEU A 250 6.45 1.79 -19.29
C LEU A 250 7.16 0.62 -19.97
N GLN A 251 6.81 0.32 -21.23
CA GLN A 251 7.42 -0.76 -22.03
C GLN A 251 8.69 -0.32 -22.74
N GLU A 252 8.63 0.81 -23.46
CA GLU A 252 9.68 1.26 -24.36
C GLU A 252 10.73 2.15 -23.67
N ARG A 253 10.43 2.64 -22.45
CA ARG A 253 11.26 3.61 -21.73
C ARG A 253 11.55 4.85 -22.58
N ARG A 254 10.58 5.27 -23.38
CA ARG A 254 10.63 6.43 -24.26
C ARG A 254 9.34 7.22 -24.16
N VAL A 255 9.49 8.53 -24.21
CA VAL A 255 8.38 9.48 -24.19
C VAL A 255 8.32 10.21 -25.54
N ARG A 256 7.11 10.40 -26.05
CA ARG A 256 6.85 11.20 -27.25
C ARG A 256 6.04 12.44 -26.87
N PRO A 257 6.62 13.64 -26.90
CA PRO A 257 5.88 14.87 -26.64
C PRO A 257 4.72 15.09 -27.62
N VAL A 258 3.64 15.69 -27.12
CA VAL A 258 2.46 16.01 -27.96
C VAL A 258 2.86 16.92 -29.12
N GLY A 259 2.47 16.54 -30.33
CA GLY A 259 2.84 17.28 -31.56
C GLY A 259 4.24 16.97 -32.08
N SER A 260 5.06 16.15 -31.40
CA SER A 260 6.40 15.76 -31.86
C SER A 260 6.40 14.37 -32.49
N SER A 261 7.29 14.17 -33.48
CA SER A 261 7.65 12.86 -34.03
C SER A 261 8.87 12.24 -33.32
N HIS A 262 9.60 13.02 -32.54
CA HIS A 262 10.81 12.58 -31.84
C HIS A 262 10.45 11.91 -30.51
N GLU A 263 11.17 10.83 -30.19
CA GLU A 263 11.06 10.11 -28.93
C GLU A 263 12.29 10.43 -28.07
N ILE A 264 12.07 10.63 -26.76
CA ILE A 264 13.08 10.92 -25.76
C ILE A 264 13.19 9.70 -24.86
N ALA A 265 14.39 9.12 -24.74
CA ALA A 265 14.63 8.02 -23.82
C ALA A 265 14.61 8.55 -22.36
N VAL A 266 13.99 7.79 -21.43
CA VAL A 266 13.85 8.18 -20.04
C VAL A 266 14.17 7.00 -19.11
N LYS A 267 14.93 7.27 -18.04
CA LYS A 267 15.22 6.33 -16.96
C LYS A 267 14.56 6.83 -15.68
N VAL A 268 13.28 6.50 -15.54
CA VAL A 268 12.47 6.94 -14.41
C VAL A 268 11.91 5.71 -13.70
N ARG A 269 11.99 5.69 -12.38
CA ARG A 269 11.27 4.71 -11.56
C ARG A 269 9.83 5.16 -11.43
N VAL A 270 8.89 4.27 -11.73
CA VAL A 270 7.45 4.57 -11.63
C VAL A 270 6.86 3.90 -10.40
N LEU A 271 6.15 4.69 -9.59
CA LEU A 271 5.26 4.22 -8.54
C LEU A 271 3.84 4.57 -8.97
N ALA A 272 2.87 3.69 -8.74
CA ALA A 272 1.48 3.94 -9.09
C ALA A 272 0.60 3.76 -7.85
N ALA A 273 -0.32 4.69 -7.63
CA ALA A 273 -1.24 4.64 -6.50
C ALA A 273 -2.69 4.78 -6.97
N THR A 274 -3.63 4.14 -6.27
CA THR A 274 -5.07 4.26 -6.53
C THR A 274 -5.91 3.86 -5.31
N ASN A 275 -7.11 4.43 -5.22
CA ASN A 275 -8.16 4.00 -4.31
C ASN A 275 -9.20 3.10 -4.99
N ARG A 276 -9.15 2.93 -6.32
CA ARG A 276 -10.08 2.09 -7.09
C ARG A 276 -9.61 0.64 -7.15
N ASP A 277 -10.58 -0.27 -7.21
CA ASP A 277 -10.36 -1.68 -7.51
C ASP A 277 -10.11 -1.85 -9.02
N LEU A 278 -8.82 -1.88 -9.41
CA LEU A 278 -8.44 -2.03 -10.82
C LEU A 278 -8.75 -3.42 -11.38
N GLU A 279 -8.78 -4.47 -10.57
CA GLU A 279 -9.17 -5.81 -11.05
C GLU A 279 -10.63 -5.81 -11.51
N ARG A 280 -11.49 -5.14 -10.76
CA ARG A 280 -12.88 -4.94 -11.16
C ARG A 280 -13.00 -4.03 -12.37
N ALA A 281 -12.22 -2.95 -12.42
CA ALA A 281 -12.20 -2.04 -13.57
C ALA A 281 -11.75 -2.74 -14.87
N VAL A 282 -10.78 -3.67 -14.79
CA VAL A 282 -10.37 -4.51 -15.93
C VAL A 282 -11.51 -5.42 -16.39
N LYS A 283 -12.21 -6.10 -15.47
CA LYS A 283 -13.36 -6.95 -15.79
C LYS A 283 -14.49 -6.16 -16.46
N ASN A 284 -14.68 -4.91 -16.08
CA ASN A 284 -15.68 -4.01 -16.65
C ASN A 284 -15.26 -3.37 -17.98
N GLY A 285 -13.99 -3.54 -18.43
CA GLY A 285 -13.44 -2.90 -19.62
C GLY A 285 -13.11 -1.41 -19.45
N GLU A 286 -13.11 -0.89 -18.22
CA GLU A 286 -12.77 0.50 -17.89
C GLU A 286 -11.26 0.72 -17.81
N PHE A 287 -10.51 -0.34 -17.50
CA PHE A 287 -9.05 -0.33 -17.41
C PHE A 287 -8.45 -1.45 -18.25
N ARG A 288 -7.33 -1.17 -18.94
CA ARG A 288 -6.67 -2.15 -19.80
C ARG A 288 -5.92 -3.20 -18.97
N GLU A 289 -6.11 -4.45 -19.32
CA GLU A 289 -5.47 -5.59 -18.67
C GLU A 289 -3.93 -5.56 -18.80
N ASP A 290 -3.42 -5.20 -19.98
CA ASP A 290 -1.99 -5.12 -20.26
C ASP A 290 -1.29 -4.04 -19.40
N LEU A 291 -1.92 -2.90 -19.19
CA LEU A 291 -1.42 -1.84 -18.30
C LEU A 291 -1.49 -2.27 -16.84
N PHE A 292 -2.58 -2.92 -16.42
CA PHE A 292 -2.73 -3.42 -15.05
C PHE A 292 -1.58 -4.34 -14.66
N TYR A 293 -1.26 -5.36 -15.48
CA TYR A 293 -0.14 -6.26 -15.19
C TYR A 293 1.22 -5.57 -15.24
N ARG A 294 1.37 -4.51 -16.03
CA ARG A 294 2.62 -3.74 -16.08
C ARG A 294 2.81 -2.85 -14.83
N LEU A 295 1.73 -2.39 -14.23
CA LEU A 295 1.76 -1.61 -12.99
C LEU A 295 1.84 -2.51 -11.74
N ASN A 296 1.10 -3.61 -11.73
CA ASN A 296 0.96 -4.51 -10.59
C ASN A 296 2.09 -5.55 -10.50
N VAL A 297 3.35 -5.07 -10.41
CA VAL A 297 4.54 -5.92 -10.26
C VAL A 297 4.82 -6.19 -8.77
N LEU A 298 4.86 -5.14 -7.96
CA LEU A 298 4.99 -5.22 -6.51
C LEU A 298 3.80 -4.52 -5.87
N HIS A 299 2.91 -5.27 -5.27
CA HIS A 299 1.67 -4.73 -4.72
C HIS A 299 1.78 -4.51 -3.21
N VAL A 300 1.35 -3.31 -2.78
CA VAL A 300 1.23 -2.95 -1.36
C VAL A 300 -0.15 -2.35 -1.11
N HIS A 301 -0.85 -2.89 -0.12
CA HIS A 301 -2.14 -2.38 0.30
C HIS A 301 -2.03 -1.66 1.64
N LEU A 302 -2.40 -0.37 1.67
CA LEU A 302 -2.49 0.42 2.90
C LEU A 302 -3.87 0.27 3.54
N PRO A 303 -3.95 -0.26 4.77
CA PRO A 303 -5.21 -0.42 5.46
C PRO A 303 -5.83 0.94 5.84
N PRO A 304 -7.16 1.05 5.82
CA PRO A 304 -7.85 2.25 6.30
C PRO A 304 -7.66 2.43 7.80
N LEU A 305 -7.81 3.69 8.30
CA LEU A 305 -7.54 4.04 9.69
C LEU A 305 -8.36 3.22 10.70
N ARG A 306 -9.61 2.87 10.36
CA ARG A 306 -10.48 2.01 11.19
C ARG A 306 -9.93 0.59 11.42
N GLN A 307 -9.05 0.09 10.57
CA GLN A 307 -8.36 -1.21 10.75
C GLN A 307 -7.04 -1.11 11.50
N ARG A 308 -6.61 0.11 11.81
CA ARG A 308 -5.40 0.42 12.58
C ARG A 308 -5.65 1.52 13.60
N ILE A 309 -6.77 1.42 14.30
CA ILE A 309 -7.23 2.43 15.25
C ILE A 309 -6.24 2.65 16.39
N ASP A 310 -5.38 1.67 16.65
CA ASP A 310 -4.29 1.76 17.64
C ASP A 310 -3.26 2.83 17.28
N ASP A 311 -3.12 3.21 16.00
CA ASP A 311 -2.23 4.29 15.57
C ASP A 311 -2.83 5.68 15.83
N LEU A 312 -4.15 5.78 16.04
CA LEU A 312 -4.86 7.05 16.15
C LEU A 312 -4.34 7.97 17.27
N PRO A 313 -4.05 7.48 18.50
CA PRO A 313 -3.54 8.36 19.55
C PRO A 313 -2.21 9.01 19.22
N GLU A 314 -1.33 8.28 18.54
CA GLU A 314 -0.01 8.76 18.10
C GLU A 314 -0.16 9.78 16.96
N LEU A 315 -0.95 9.45 15.94
CA LEU A 315 -1.28 10.34 14.84
C LEU A 315 -1.93 11.65 15.33
N ALA A 316 -2.92 11.56 16.21
CA ALA A 316 -3.60 12.72 16.75
C ALA A 316 -2.66 13.64 17.55
N ARG A 317 -1.76 13.06 18.36
CA ARG A 317 -0.74 13.82 19.09
C ARG A 317 0.20 14.53 18.13
N HIS A 318 0.71 13.83 17.13
CA HIS A 318 1.59 14.41 16.12
C HIS A 318 0.94 15.59 15.41
N PHE A 319 -0.31 15.45 14.94
CA PHE A 319 -1.01 16.56 14.28
C PHE A 319 -1.29 17.74 15.21
N VAL A 320 -1.58 17.49 16.49
CA VAL A 320 -1.69 18.60 17.46
C VAL A 320 -0.37 19.34 17.61
N GLU A 321 0.74 18.64 17.78
CA GLU A 321 2.06 19.22 17.93
C GLU A 321 2.47 20.00 16.67
N GLN A 322 2.32 19.41 15.51
CA GLN A 322 2.63 20.02 14.22
C GLN A 322 1.78 21.30 13.98
N THR A 323 0.48 21.20 14.23
CA THR A 323 -0.42 22.36 14.05
C THR A 323 -0.09 23.48 15.03
N CYS A 324 0.18 23.17 16.29
CA CYS A 324 0.59 24.18 17.27
C CYS A 324 1.90 24.86 16.87
N GLN A 325 2.88 24.12 16.36
CA GLN A 325 4.13 24.68 15.83
C GLN A 325 3.86 25.60 14.65
N ASN A 326 3.04 25.18 13.68
CA ASN A 326 2.69 25.98 12.51
C ASN A 326 1.98 27.31 12.87
N PHE A 327 1.15 27.27 13.92
CA PHE A 327 0.44 28.46 14.40
C PHE A 327 1.24 29.30 15.41
N GLY A 328 2.43 28.83 15.82
CA GLY A 328 3.26 29.53 16.82
C GLY A 328 2.61 29.59 18.21
N THR A 329 1.77 28.61 18.56
CA THR A 329 1.05 28.52 19.84
C THR A 329 1.68 27.48 20.75
N ALA A 330 1.38 27.55 22.06
CA ALA A 330 1.77 26.51 23.00
C ALA A 330 1.14 25.17 22.61
N VAL A 331 1.90 24.08 22.80
CA VAL A 331 1.42 22.73 22.46
C VAL A 331 0.24 22.35 23.34
N LYS A 332 -0.90 22.07 22.70
CA LYS A 332 -2.13 21.62 23.35
C LYS A 332 -2.10 20.12 23.62
N ARG A 333 -3.01 19.64 24.46
CA ARG A 333 -3.11 18.21 24.81
C ARG A 333 -4.55 17.72 24.67
N LEU A 334 -4.70 16.55 24.07
CA LEU A 334 -5.99 15.85 23.99
C LEU A 334 -6.33 15.23 25.36
N THR A 335 -7.56 15.44 25.82
CA THR A 335 -8.06 14.78 27.02
C THR A 335 -8.43 13.31 26.71
N PRO A 336 -8.48 12.40 27.71
CA PRO A 336 -8.87 11.00 27.49
C PRO A 336 -10.28 10.84 26.92
N ASP A 337 -11.21 11.74 27.21
CA ASP A 337 -12.56 11.74 26.63
C ASP A 337 -12.55 12.18 25.16
N ALA A 338 -11.73 13.17 24.78
CA ALA A 338 -11.54 13.53 23.39
C ALA A 338 -10.95 12.36 22.56
N LEU A 339 -9.93 11.68 23.10
CA LEU A 339 -9.34 10.51 22.44
C LEU A 339 -10.36 9.38 22.24
N ARG A 340 -11.22 9.10 23.24
CA ARG A 340 -12.29 8.10 23.10
C ARG A 340 -13.27 8.44 21.99
N VAL A 341 -13.65 9.72 21.84
CA VAL A 341 -14.52 10.18 20.75
C VAL A 341 -13.85 9.97 19.40
N LEU A 342 -12.56 10.33 19.29
CA LEU A 342 -11.80 10.13 18.05
C LEU A 342 -11.65 8.63 17.69
N GLN A 343 -11.43 7.75 18.67
CA GLN A 343 -11.30 6.31 18.46
C GLN A 343 -12.62 5.63 18.09
N ALA A 344 -13.76 6.20 18.49
CA ALA A 344 -15.09 5.63 18.20
C ALA A 344 -15.60 5.97 16.78
N TYR A 345 -14.94 6.89 16.08
CA TYR A 345 -15.37 7.31 14.74
C TYR A 345 -14.73 6.45 13.63
N SER A 346 -15.46 6.25 12.54
CA SER A 346 -15.06 5.33 11.46
C SER A 346 -14.02 5.88 10.49
N TRP A 347 -13.79 7.18 10.47
CA TRP A 347 -12.79 7.89 9.66
C TRP A 347 -12.88 7.57 8.16
N PRO A 348 -14.01 7.88 7.47
CA PRO A 348 -14.15 7.63 6.04
C PRO A 348 -13.10 8.35 5.18
N GLY A 349 -12.60 9.52 5.61
CA GLY A 349 -11.49 10.24 5.00
C GLY A 349 -10.11 9.88 5.57
N ASN A 350 -10.03 8.83 6.42
CA ASN A 350 -8.80 8.29 6.99
C ASN A 350 -7.92 9.34 7.70
N VAL A 351 -6.61 9.28 7.50
CA VAL A 351 -5.62 10.15 8.17
C VAL A 351 -5.79 11.61 7.73
N ARG A 352 -6.15 11.88 6.48
CA ARG A 352 -6.40 13.25 5.97
C ARG A 352 -7.59 13.91 6.68
N GLU A 353 -8.65 13.15 6.96
CA GLU A 353 -9.79 13.66 7.73
C GLU A 353 -9.40 13.93 9.18
N LEU A 354 -8.64 13.02 9.80
CA LEU A 354 -8.13 13.20 11.17
C LEU A 354 -7.27 14.48 11.27
N GLU A 355 -6.35 14.68 10.34
CA GLU A 355 -5.50 15.87 10.27
C GLU A 355 -6.34 17.15 10.20
N ASN A 356 -7.29 17.22 9.27
CA ASN A 356 -8.20 18.38 9.13
C ASN A 356 -9.04 18.64 10.38
N VAL A 357 -9.53 17.59 11.03
CA VAL A 357 -10.29 17.70 12.29
C VAL A 357 -9.42 18.27 13.41
N ILE A 358 -8.20 17.77 13.54
CA ILE A 358 -7.25 18.25 14.56
C ILE A 358 -6.86 19.69 14.28
N GLU A 359 -6.49 20.03 13.05
CA GLU A 359 -6.13 21.38 12.65
C GLU A 359 -7.24 22.40 12.98
N ARG A 360 -8.48 22.09 12.58
CA ARG A 360 -9.65 22.91 12.91
C ARG A 360 -9.86 23.03 14.41
N THR A 361 -9.69 21.93 15.15
CA THR A 361 -9.91 21.92 16.59
C THR A 361 -8.86 22.76 17.32
N VAL A 362 -7.59 22.62 16.96
CA VAL A 362 -6.48 23.43 17.51
C VAL A 362 -6.67 24.92 17.22
N ALA A 363 -7.13 25.26 16.00
CA ALA A 363 -7.37 26.65 15.60
C ALA A 363 -8.49 27.33 16.40
N LEU A 364 -9.53 26.59 16.76
CA LEU A 364 -10.72 27.11 17.45
C LEU A 364 -10.65 27.00 18.99
N GLU A 365 -9.78 26.15 19.51
CA GLU A 365 -9.65 25.94 20.95
C GLU A 365 -8.82 27.06 21.61
N GLY A 366 -9.40 27.71 22.60
CA GLY A 366 -8.74 28.81 23.34
C GLY A 366 -7.90 28.34 24.55
N THR A 367 -8.01 27.05 24.93
CA THR A 367 -7.34 26.49 26.10
C THR A 367 -6.20 25.53 25.70
N GLU A 368 -5.35 25.16 26.66
CA GLU A 368 -4.29 24.17 26.45
C GLU A 368 -4.81 22.73 26.37
N MET A 369 -6.08 22.50 26.75
CA MET A 369 -6.68 21.16 26.79
C MET A 369 -7.81 21.04 25.78
N ILE A 370 -7.66 20.13 24.81
CA ILE A 370 -8.68 19.78 23.83
C ILE A 370 -9.59 18.70 24.45
N SER A 371 -10.82 19.09 24.80
CA SER A 371 -11.84 18.20 25.34
C SER A 371 -12.74 17.62 24.25
N SER A 372 -13.57 16.64 24.61
CA SER A 372 -14.62 16.12 23.67
C SER A 372 -15.58 17.22 23.22
N GLY A 373 -15.79 18.28 24.03
CA GLY A 373 -16.59 19.45 23.69
C GLY A 373 -15.98 20.32 22.60
N SER A 374 -14.66 20.29 22.40
CA SER A 374 -13.92 21.04 21.39
C SER A 374 -13.98 20.38 20.01
N LEU A 375 -14.30 19.07 19.96
CA LEU A 375 -14.37 18.31 18.72
C LEU A 375 -15.66 18.65 17.93
N PRO A 376 -15.66 18.52 16.60
CA PRO A 376 -16.84 18.70 15.77
C PRO A 376 -18.03 17.83 16.19
N GLU A 377 -19.26 18.33 16.04
CA GLU A 377 -20.47 17.65 16.49
C GLU A 377 -20.69 16.27 15.81
N HIS A 378 -20.34 16.12 14.54
CA HIS A 378 -20.49 14.87 13.83
C HIS A 378 -19.66 13.73 14.41
N LEU A 379 -18.53 14.02 15.09
CA LEU A 379 -17.74 13.02 15.80
C LEU A 379 -18.36 12.64 17.13
N ARG A 380 -19.05 13.57 17.80
CA ARG A 380 -19.71 13.36 19.08
C ARG A 380 -21.02 12.57 18.97
N GLY A 381 -21.66 12.63 17.79
CA GLY A 381 -22.91 11.93 17.47
C GLY A 381 -22.71 10.51 16.95
N ALA A 382 -21.51 10.01 16.83
CA ALA A 382 -21.19 8.65 16.40
C ALA A 382 -21.52 7.58 17.48
N ARG A 383 -22.77 7.58 17.97
CA ARG A 383 -23.43 6.37 18.45
C ARG A 383 -23.85 5.63 17.18
N GLU A 384 -23.36 4.43 17.04
CA GLU A 384 -23.79 3.40 16.09
C GLU A 384 -25.03 3.76 15.27
N GLU A 385 -24.88 4.52 14.18
CA GLU A 385 -25.87 4.40 13.13
C GLU A 385 -25.65 3.00 12.56
N PRO A 386 -26.68 2.16 12.54
CA PRO A 386 -26.57 0.92 11.81
C PRO A 386 -26.28 1.30 10.35
N VAL A 387 -25.05 0.97 9.92
CA VAL A 387 -24.64 1.10 8.53
C VAL A 387 -25.67 0.35 7.70
N VAL A 388 -26.49 1.08 6.95
CA VAL A 388 -27.30 0.53 5.88
C VAL A 388 -26.35 0.32 4.70
N GLU A 389 -25.38 -0.57 4.89
CA GLU A 389 -24.56 -1.14 3.84
C GLU A 389 -24.91 -2.61 3.70
N GLN A 390 -25.98 -2.86 2.98
CA GLN A 390 -26.10 -4.07 2.16
C GLN A 390 -27.15 -3.80 1.07
N THR A 391 -26.70 -3.28 -0.05
CA THR A 391 -27.46 -3.27 -1.31
C THR A 391 -27.37 -4.62 -2.04
N GLY A 392 -27.29 -5.72 -1.30
CA GLY A 392 -27.30 -7.08 -1.84
C GLY A 392 -28.13 -8.00 -0.96
N LEU A 393 -28.89 -8.90 -1.57
CA LEU A 393 -29.61 -9.94 -0.84
C LEU A 393 -28.58 -10.89 -0.23
N PRO A 394 -28.58 -11.15 1.10
CA PRO A 394 -27.72 -12.16 1.71
C PRO A 394 -27.96 -13.54 1.08
N GLU A 395 -26.92 -14.37 0.97
CA GLU A 395 -27.06 -15.73 0.41
C GLU A 395 -28.05 -16.60 1.18
N GLU A 396 -28.27 -16.34 2.47
CA GLU A 396 -29.22 -17.02 3.34
C GLU A 396 -30.64 -16.45 3.24
N GLY A 397 -30.89 -15.41 2.42
CA GLY A 397 -32.13 -14.68 2.33
C GLY A 397 -32.27 -13.59 3.40
N LEU A 398 -33.28 -12.71 3.25
CA LEU A 398 -33.60 -11.64 4.16
C LEU A 398 -35.10 -11.65 4.43
N ASP A 399 -35.52 -11.69 5.70
CA ASP A 399 -36.90 -11.39 6.08
C ASP A 399 -37.13 -9.88 5.94
N ILE A 400 -37.79 -9.51 4.84
CA ILE A 400 -37.99 -8.11 4.49
C ILE A 400 -38.92 -7.41 5.51
N ASP A 401 -39.86 -8.13 6.10
CA ASP A 401 -40.78 -7.55 7.07
C ASP A 401 -40.06 -7.24 8.39
N GLU A 402 -39.23 -8.14 8.86
CA GLU A 402 -38.41 -7.93 10.04
C GLU A 402 -37.37 -6.80 9.83
N TYR A 403 -36.76 -6.76 8.67
CA TYR A 403 -35.81 -5.69 8.29
C TYR A 403 -36.51 -4.32 8.27
N LEU A 404 -37.63 -4.20 7.60
CA LEU A 404 -38.42 -2.96 7.53
C LEU A 404 -38.96 -2.53 8.89
N ASP A 405 -39.38 -3.47 9.74
CA ASP A 405 -39.82 -3.17 11.10
C ASP A 405 -38.67 -2.67 11.99
N ASN A 406 -37.43 -3.17 11.81
CA ASN A 406 -36.22 -2.67 12.50
C ASN A 406 -35.87 -1.26 12.05
N VAL A 407 -35.88 -0.97 10.75
CA VAL A 407 -35.61 0.38 10.23
C VAL A 407 -36.72 1.35 10.71
N ARG A 408 -37.99 0.95 10.65
CA ARG A 408 -39.14 1.75 11.12
C ARG A 408 -39.02 2.05 12.59
N ARG A 409 -38.65 1.07 13.43
CA ARG A 409 -38.47 1.22 14.88
C ARG A 409 -37.38 2.26 15.18
N SER A 410 -36.26 2.22 14.48
CA SER A 410 -35.16 3.17 14.62
C SER A 410 -35.60 4.60 14.29
N LEU A 411 -36.20 4.82 13.12
CA LEU A 411 -36.66 6.14 12.69
C LEU A 411 -37.76 6.72 13.59
N MET A 412 -38.70 5.90 14.06
CA MET A 412 -39.74 6.35 14.97
C MET A 412 -39.20 6.71 16.35
N ARG A 413 -38.19 5.97 16.87
CA ARG A 413 -37.53 6.30 18.12
C ARG A 413 -36.79 7.64 18.04
N GLN A 414 -36.03 7.88 16.97
CA GLN A 414 -35.35 9.15 16.73
C GLN A 414 -36.36 10.33 16.62
N ALA A 415 -37.50 10.12 15.94
CA ALA A 415 -38.50 11.14 15.83
C ALA A 415 -39.17 11.48 17.18
N LEU A 416 -39.41 10.48 18.05
CA LEU A 416 -39.90 10.69 19.40
C LEU A 416 -38.88 11.42 20.28
N GLU A 417 -37.61 11.07 20.22
CA GLU A 417 -36.54 11.77 20.94
C GLU A 417 -36.44 13.23 20.54
N LYS A 418 -36.42 13.53 19.22
CA LYS A 418 -36.37 14.91 18.68
C LYS A 418 -37.60 15.74 19.04
N THR A 419 -38.73 15.12 19.32
CA THR A 419 -39.98 15.81 19.63
C THR A 419 -40.36 15.74 21.12
N GLY A 420 -39.44 15.28 22.00
CA GLY A 420 -39.70 15.20 23.44
C GLY A 420 -40.80 14.23 23.80
N GLY A 421 -40.99 13.14 23.03
CA GLY A 421 -41.99 12.13 23.26
C GLY A 421 -43.40 12.47 22.65
N HIS A 422 -43.53 13.59 21.96
CA HIS A 422 -44.81 13.99 21.37
C HIS A 422 -45.12 13.22 20.06
N GLN A 423 -45.89 12.15 20.14
CA GLN A 423 -46.24 11.28 19.01
C GLN A 423 -46.82 12.00 17.78
N LYS A 424 -47.63 13.04 18.00
CA LYS A 424 -48.23 13.82 16.90
C LYS A 424 -47.16 14.60 16.11
N LYS A 425 -46.24 15.28 16.82
CA LYS A 425 -45.11 15.98 16.19
C LYS A 425 -44.15 15.00 15.53
N ALA A 426 -43.89 13.85 16.15
CA ALA A 426 -43.09 12.78 15.58
C ALA A 426 -43.69 12.22 14.28
N SER A 427 -44.99 12.05 14.20
CA SER A 427 -45.66 11.63 12.97
C SER A 427 -45.56 12.65 11.85
N GLU A 428 -45.63 13.95 12.16
CA GLU A 428 -45.42 15.05 11.21
C GLU A 428 -43.98 15.05 10.70
N LEU A 429 -43.00 14.85 11.57
CA LEU A 429 -41.57 14.79 11.22
C LEU A 429 -41.27 13.64 10.26
N LEU A 430 -41.96 12.49 10.42
CA LEU A 430 -41.81 11.32 9.55
C LEU A 430 -42.74 11.37 8.33
N ARG A 431 -43.52 12.44 8.12
CA ARG A 431 -44.49 12.63 7.04
C ARG A 431 -45.50 11.48 6.94
N MET A 432 -45.94 10.94 8.08
CA MET A 432 -46.93 9.88 8.15
C MET A 432 -48.16 10.32 8.94
N SER A 433 -49.32 9.68 8.68
CA SER A 433 -50.53 10.01 9.45
C SER A 433 -50.34 9.63 10.92
N TYR A 434 -50.95 10.41 11.84
CA TYR A 434 -50.92 10.09 13.26
C TYR A 434 -51.48 8.70 13.60
N ARG A 435 -52.52 8.27 12.82
CA ARG A 435 -53.08 6.93 12.96
C ARG A 435 -52.10 5.84 12.59
N ALA A 436 -51.34 6.00 11.50
CA ALA A 436 -50.29 5.06 11.09
C ALA A 436 -49.14 5.05 12.08
N PHE A 437 -48.75 6.22 12.60
CA PHE A 437 -47.69 6.31 13.63
C PHE A 437 -48.08 5.52 14.88
N ARG A 438 -49.28 5.73 15.41
CA ARG A 438 -49.79 4.99 16.59
C ARG A 438 -49.79 3.48 16.38
N TYR A 439 -50.33 3.04 15.25
CA TYR A 439 -50.34 1.61 14.91
C TYR A 439 -48.99 0.98 14.92
N HIS A 440 -47.99 1.63 14.27
CA HIS A 440 -46.64 1.10 14.25
C HIS A 440 -45.95 1.26 15.59
N ALA A 441 -46.16 2.31 16.35
CA ALA A 441 -45.60 2.49 17.68
C ALA A 441 -46.08 1.38 18.65
N GLU A 442 -47.34 1.01 18.59
CA GLU A 442 -47.91 -0.09 19.39
C GLU A 442 -47.36 -1.45 18.94
N LYS A 443 -47.29 -1.71 17.62
CA LYS A 443 -46.74 -2.95 17.05
C LYS A 443 -45.26 -3.13 17.40
N LEU A 444 -44.45 -2.04 17.45
CA LEU A 444 -43.00 -2.05 17.64
C LEU A 444 -42.56 -1.81 19.09
N GLY A 445 -43.51 -1.73 20.03
CA GLY A 445 -43.19 -1.55 21.46
C GLY A 445 -42.68 -0.16 21.83
N LEU A 446 -43.02 0.88 21.07
CA LEU A 446 -42.67 2.28 21.30
C LEU A 446 -43.79 3.09 21.95
N GLY A 447 -44.88 2.43 22.39
CA GLY A 447 -45.95 3.05 23.18
C GLY A 447 -45.41 3.42 24.58
N ARG A 448 -45.77 4.61 25.10
CA ARG A 448 -45.56 4.91 26.51
C ARG A 448 -46.33 3.87 27.36
N ASP A 449 -45.63 3.25 28.27
CA ASP A 449 -46.24 2.83 29.51
C ASP A 449 -46.71 4.10 30.22
N ASP A 450 -48.02 4.19 30.53
CA ASP A 450 -48.61 5.28 31.31
C ASP A 450 -47.96 5.53 32.66
#